data_e2bcd5aafa7582340c89039856f4a275
#
_entry.id   e2bcd5aafa7582340c89039856f4a275
#
_cell.length_a   1.000
_cell.length_b   1.000
_cell.length_c   1.000
_cell.angle_alpha   90.00
_cell.angle_beta   90.00
_cell.angle_gamma   90.00
#
_symmetry.space_group_name_H-M   'P 1'
#
loop_
_entity.id
_entity.type
_entity.pdbx_description
1 polymer ?
#
loop_
_entity_poly.entity_id
_entity_poly.type
_entity_poly.pdbx_seq_one_letter_code
_entity_poly.pdbx_strand_id
1 'polypeptide(L)'
;MINKVENLKPGAIISESSHYILKDVIGNNAVLTHYESNKEIQIGLSYLKNYTHSGDLYDTEVKVTKEDKKDGTLGIRSIWENIHSGVVFTVCFKKQDKPKSIKKIQEEINAKIEAFSKEIDAVQKSKKGVASAAKKFADEIMRNPILPYEEGEDRVLRGYKIQFESRDGKYDCVDMNITKTDKESGIRPVNINTIKYLILNGVKYVVE
;
A
#
# COMPACT_ATOMS: atom_id res chain seq x y z
N MET A 1 -19.38 1.87 -1.40
CA MET A 1 -20.24 2.88 -2.10
C MET A 1 -19.39 4.10 -2.44
N ILE A 2 -19.57 4.66 -3.62
CA ILE A 2 -18.83 5.84 -4.08
C ILE A 2 -19.49 7.09 -3.49
N ASN A 3 -18.83 7.73 -2.54
CA ASN A 3 -19.42 8.87 -1.80
C ASN A 3 -19.16 10.23 -2.45
N LYS A 4 -18.15 10.32 -3.31
CA LYS A 4 -17.82 11.56 -4.03
C LYS A 4 -17.38 11.22 -5.44
N VAL A 5 -18.26 11.43 -6.39
CA VAL A 5 -18.02 11.19 -7.81
C VAL A 5 -16.90 12.07 -8.37
N GLU A 6 -16.77 13.28 -7.87
CA GLU A 6 -15.69 14.23 -8.18
C GLU A 6 -14.27 13.69 -7.96
N ASN A 7 -14.14 12.62 -7.18
CA ASN A 7 -12.87 11.96 -6.91
C ASN A 7 -12.57 10.78 -7.86
N LEU A 8 -13.53 10.41 -8.72
CA LEU A 8 -13.30 9.39 -9.73
C LEU A 8 -12.59 10.01 -10.93
N LYS A 9 -11.56 9.33 -11.40
CA LYS A 9 -10.82 9.69 -12.62
C LYS A 9 -11.06 8.62 -13.68
N PRO A 10 -10.95 8.97 -14.98
CA PRO A 10 -10.91 7.97 -16.04
C PRO A 10 -9.88 6.86 -15.71
N GLY A 11 -10.25 5.62 -15.95
CA GLY A 11 -9.47 4.44 -15.57
C GLY A 11 -9.84 3.82 -14.22
N ALA A 12 -10.70 4.45 -13.41
CA ALA A 12 -11.19 3.85 -12.16
C ALA A 12 -12.05 2.60 -12.46
N ILE A 13 -11.77 1.50 -11.77
CA ILE A 13 -12.57 0.29 -11.82
C ILE A 13 -13.64 0.38 -10.74
N ILE A 14 -14.90 0.34 -11.15
CA ILE A 14 -16.05 0.37 -10.25
C ILE A 14 -16.88 -0.90 -10.41
N SER A 15 -17.46 -1.38 -9.33
CA SER A 15 -18.18 -2.64 -9.30
C SER A 15 -19.53 -2.51 -8.61
N GLU A 16 -20.52 -3.19 -9.14
CA GLU A 16 -21.79 -3.53 -8.51
C GLU A 16 -21.95 -5.04 -8.57
N SER A 17 -22.64 -5.56 -9.57
CA SER A 17 -22.70 -6.98 -9.91
C SER A 17 -21.63 -7.39 -10.94
N SER A 18 -21.08 -6.44 -11.66
CA SER A 18 -20.02 -6.58 -12.66
C SER A 18 -18.97 -5.49 -12.50
N HIS A 19 -17.83 -5.69 -13.13
CA HIS A 19 -16.74 -4.71 -13.12
C HIS A 19 -16.82 -3.78 -14.33
N TYR A 20 -16.71 -2.49 -14.10
CA TYR A 20 -16.71 -1.44 -15.11
C TYR A 20 -15.49 -0.54 -14.96
N ILE A 21 -15.00 -0.07 -16.09
CA ILE A 21 -13.95 0.95 -16.15
C ILE A 21 -14.65 2.29 -16.39
N LEU A 22 -14.39 3.27 -15.54
CA LEU A 22 -14.83 4.64 -15.79
C LEU A 22 -13.98 5.20 -16.93
N LYS A 23 -14.61 5.45 -18.07
CA LYS A 23 -13.95 6.00 -19.25
C LYS A 23 -13.92 7.53 -19.21
N ASP A 24 -15.06 8.14 -18.88
CA ASP A 24 -15.20 9.59 -18.86
C ASP A 24 -16.39 10.02 -17.99
N VAL A 25 -16.44 11.32 -17.69
CA VAL A 25 -17.60 11.97 -17.04
C VAL A 25 -18.03 13.14 -17.92
N ILE A 26 -19.21 13.04 -18.51
CA ILE A 26 -19.77 14.02 -19.41
C ILE A 26 -21.02 14.64 -18.79
N GLY A 27 -20.89 15.88 -18.29
CA GLY A 27 -21.98 16.54 -17.59
C GLY A 27 -22.40 15.76 -16.33
N ASN A 28 -23.66 15.35 -16.26
CA ASN A 28 -24.21 14.56 -15.16
C ASN A 28 -24.19 13.05 -15.40
N ASN A 29 -23.42 12.57 -16.37
CA ASN A 29 -23.36 11.15 -16.70
C ASN A 29 -21.93 10.63 -16.64
N ALA A 30 -21.79 9.38 -16.18
CA ALA A 30 -20.56 8.60 -16.26
C ALA A 30 -20.63 7.67 -17.48
N VAL A 31 -19.58 7.63 -18.27
CA VAL A 31 -19.39 6.67 -19.37
C VAL A 31 -18.55 5.52 -18.82
N LEU A 32 -19.15 4.34 -18.79
CA LEU A 32 -18.54 3.14 -18.23
C LEU A 32 -18.35 2.10 -19.34
N THR A 33 -17.22 1.42 -19.32
CA THR A 33 -16.95 0.28 -20.20
C THR A 33 -16.96 -0.99 -19.35
N HIS A 34 -17.79 -1.95 -19.69
CA HIS A 34 -17.84 -3.22 -19.03
C HIS A 34 -16.53 -3.99 -19.24
N TYR A 35 -15.90 -4.44 -18.15
CA TYR A 35 -14.53 -4.96 -18.16
C TYR A 35 -14.33 -6.16 -19.11
N GLU A 36 -15.28 -7.10 -19.14
CA GLU A 36 -15.16 -8.33 -19.94
C GLU A 36 -15.66 -8.15 -21.38
N SER A 37 -16.80 -7.47 -21.56
CA SER A 37 -17.47 -7.38 -22.86
C SER A 37 -17.10 -6.16 -23.69
N ASN A 38 -16.35 -5.21 -23.11
CA ASN A 38 -16.02 -3.90 -23.68
C ASN A 38 -17.24 -3.07 -24.13
N LYS A 39 -18.45 -3.44 -23.67
CA LYS A 39 -19.64 -2.67 -23.94
C LYS A 39 -19.64 -1.37 -23.16
N GLU A 40 -19.89 -0.27 -23.85
CA GLU A 40 -20.07 1.03 -23.20
C GLU A 40 -21.52 1.20 -22.74
N ILE A 41 -21.66 1.73 -21.54
CA ILE A 41 -22.93 2.18 -20.98
C ILE A 41 -22.77 3.60 -20.43
N GLN A 42 -23.86 4.33 -20.43
CA GLN A 42 -23.89 5.67 -19.83
C GLN A 42 -24.91 5.67 -18.70
N ILE A 43 -24.49 6.10 -17.52
CA ILE A 43 -25.34 6.16 -16.33
C ILE A 43 -25.26 7.53 -15.68
N GLY A 44 -26.33 7.97 -15.06
CA GLY A 44 -26.32 9.20 -14.28
C GLY A 44 -25.39 9.10 -13.09
N LEU A 45 -24.67 10.17 -12.77
CA LEU A 45 -23.72 10.22 -11.64
C LEU A 45 -24.37 9.84 -10.32
N SER A 46 -25.66 10.09 -10.13
CA SER A 46 -26.40 9.71 -8.94
C SER A 46 -26.47 8.17 -8.72
N TYR A 47 -26.36 7.39 -9.80
CA TYR A 47 -26.37 5.92 -9.71
C TYR A 47 -25.03 5.34 -9.28
N LEU A 48 -23.91 6.07 -9.44
CA LEU A 48 -22.59 5.62 -9.03
C LEU A 48 -22.49 5.35 -7.51
N LYS A 49 -23.39 5.93 -6.71
CA LYS A 49 -23.48 5.62 -5.27
C LYS A 49 -23.70 4.13 -4.98
N ASN A 50 -24.25 3.36 -5.92
CA ASN A 50 -24.50 1.94 -5.78
C ASN A 50 -23.26 1.08 -6.09
N TYR A 51 -22.24 1.69 -6.70
CA TYR A 51 -20.99 1.02 -7.07
C TYR A 51 -19.95 1.15 -5.95
N THR A 52 -19.07 0.16 -5.88
CA THR A 52 -17.87 0.21 -5.05
C THR A 52 -16.66 0.43 -5.95
N HIS A 53 -15.70 1.19 -5.46
CA HIS A 53 -14.44 1.35 -6.16
C HIS A 53 -13.55 0.14 -5.86
N SER A 54 -13.24 -0.66 -6.88
CA SER A 54 -12.50 -1.92 -6.73
C SER A 54 -11.02 -1.83 -7.11
N GLY A 55 -10.58 -0.73 -7.72
CA GLY A 55 -9.18 -0.53 -8.08
C GLY A 55 -8.99 0.59 -9.11
N ASP A 56 -7.79 0.70 -9.61
CA ASP A 56 -7.42 1.58 -10.71
C ASP A 56 -6.76 0.76 -11.82
N LEU A 57 -7.00 1.15 -13.06
CA LEU A 57 -6.21 0.65 -14.19
C LEU A 57 -4.79 1.19 -14.08
N TYR A 58 -3.86 0.38 -14.51
CA TYR A 58 -2.47 0.80 -14.68
C TYR A 58 -1.97 0.30 -16.04
N ASP A 59 -1.15 1.14 -16.66
CA ASP A 59 -0.56 0.86 -17.98
C ASP A 59 0.81 0.21 -17.84
N THR A 60 1.46 0.41 -16.68
CA THR A 60 2.83 -0.04 -16.43
C THR A 60 2.93 -0.65 -15.05
N GLU A 61 3.61 -1.81 -14.96
CA GLU A 61 3.99 -2.42 -13.70
C GLU A 61 5.50 -2.32 -13.50
N VAL A 62 5.92 -1.81 -12.34
CA VAL A 62 7.32 -1.62 -11.98
C VAL A 62 7.59 -2.34 -10.67
N LYS A 63 8.63 -3.15 -10.64
CA LYS A 63 9.11 -3.81 -9.42
C LYS A 63 10.03 -2.87 -8.66
N VAL A 64 9.76 -2.68 -7.39
CA VAL A 64 10.51 -1.77 -6.51
C VAL A 64 10.91 -2.49 -5.23
N THR A 65 12.01 -2.04 -4.64
CA THR A 65 12.45 -2.46 -3.30
C THR A 65 11.80 -1.58 -2.24
N LYS A 66 11.91 -1.96 -0.96
CA LYS A 66 11.42 -1.13 0.16
C LYS A 66 12.18 0.19 0.25
N GLU A 67 13.48 0.14 0.14
CA GLU A 67 14.37 1.31 0.19
C GLU A 67 14.95 1.62 -1.19
N ASP A 68 15.49 2.82 -1.34
CA ASP A 68 16.13 3.25 -2.59
C ASP A 68 17.34 2.39 -2.94
N LYS A 69 17.52 2.13 -4.22
CA LYS A 69 18.72 1.44 -4.71
C LYS A 69 19.89 2.42 -4.88
N LYS A 70 21.09 1.89 -4.87
CA LYS A 70 22.32 2.68 -5.07
C LYS A 70 22.44 3.32 -6.45
N ASP A 71 21.73 2.79 -7.42
CA ASP A 71 21.66 3.30 -8.79
C ASP A 71 20.71 4.50 -8.96
N GLY A 72 20.09 4.96 -7.86
CA GLY A 72 19.13 6.06 -7.84
C GLY A 72 17.68 5.64 -8.09
N THR A 73 17.42 4.34 -8.28
CA THR A 73 16.04 3.83 -8.40
C THR A 73 15.32 3.99 -7.06
N LEU A 74 14.18 4.68 -7.06
CA LEU A 74 13.39 4.92 -5.87
C LEU A 74 12.75 3.65 -5.35
N GLY A 75 12.84 3.42 -4.05
CA GLY A 75 12.09 2.39 -3.34
C GLY A 75 10.67 2.86 -3.02
N ILE A 76 9.82 1.92 -2.57
CA ILE A 76 8.42 2.24 -2.26
C ILE A 76 8.30 3.30 -1.16
N ARG A 77 9.25 3.37 -0.21
CA ARG A 77 9.27 4.37 0.85
C ARG A 77 9.39 5.77 0.27
N SER A 78 10.38 6.02 -0.57
CA SER A 78 10.58 7.33 -1.20
C SER A 78 9.46 7.70 -2.15
N ILE A 79 8.92 6.74 -2.92
CA ILE A 79 7.73 6.96 -3.76
C ILE A 79 6.55 7.40 -2.89
N TRP A 80 6.29 6.68 -1.78
CA TRP A 80 5.20 7.00 -0.86
C TRP A 80 5.36 8.37 -0.20
N GLU A 81 6.55 8.69 0.29
CA GLU A 81 6.84 9.97 0.95
C GLU A 81 6.62 11.16 0.01
N ASN A 82 6.95 11.00 -1.27
CA ASN A 82 6.76 12.02 -2.30
C ASN A 82 5.29 12.20 -2.76
N ILE A 83 4.34 11.37 -2.31
CA ILE A 83 2.91 11.58 -2.61
C ILE A 83 2.42 12.80 -1.83
N HIS A 84 2.00 13.82 -2.56
CA HIS A 84 1.39 15.01 -1.96
C HIS A 84 0.00 14.72 -1.39
N SER A 85 -0.40 15.49 -0.39
CA SER A 85 -1.75 15.43 0.18
C SER A 85 -2.81 15.66 -0.91
N GLY A 86 -3.88 14.84 -0.87
CA GLY A 86 -4.97 14.92 -1.84
C GLY A 86 -4.75 14.15 -3.15
N VAL A 87 -3.53 13.66 -3.42
CA VAL A 87 -3.30 12.78 -4.58
C VAL A 87 -3.92 11.42 -4.29
N VAL A 88 -4.82 10.99 -5.18
CA VAL A 88 -5.51 9.70 -5.06
C VAL A 88 -4.61 8.57 -5.55
N PHE A 89 -4.56 7.49 -4.77
CA PHE A 89 -3.84 6.26 -5.09
C PHE A 89 -4.63 5.02 -4.66
N THR A 90 -4.24 3.87 -5.15
CA THR A 90 -4.66 2.57 -4.62
C THR A 90 -3.45 1.88 -3.99
N VAL A 91 -3.57 1.44 -2.76
CA VAL A 91 -2.50 0.75 -2.04
C VAL A 91 -3.00 -0.56 -1.45
N CYS A 92 -2.21 -1.62 -1.62
CA CYS A 92 -2.39 -2.89 -0.95
C CYS A 92 -1.33 -3.03 0.14
N PHE A 93 -1.77 -3.29 1.36
CA PHE A 93 -0.93 -3.45 2.52
C PHE A 93 -1.51 -4.47 3.48
N LYS A 94 -0.70 -4.98 4.40
CA LYS A 94 -1.20 -5.86 5.45
C LYS A 94 -1.88 -5.05 6.54
N LYS A 95 -3.10 -5.46 6.87
CA LYS A 95 -3.85 -4.91 7.99
C LYS A 95 -3.11 -5.22 9.29
N GLN A 96 -3.03 -4.24 10.18
CA GLN A 96 -2.58 -4.46 11.54
C GLN A 96 -3.64 -5.29 12.27
N ASP A 97 -3.21 -6.43 12.85
CA ASP A 97 -4.06 -7.27 13.68
C ASP A 97 -3.70 -7.06 15.16
N LYS A 98 -3.85 -8.08 15.99
CA LYS A 98 -3.64 -8.01 17.44
C LYS A 98 -2.19 -7.65 17.80
N PRO A 99 -1.97 -6.93 18.90
CA PRO A 99 -0.62 -6.74 19.43
C PRO A 99 0.05 -8.10 19.71
N LYS A 100 1.30 -8.24 19.32
CA LYS A 100 2.09 -9.42 19.71
C LYS A 100 2.36 -9.42 21.21
N SER A 101 2.36 -10.59 21.82
CA SER A 101 2.82 -10.71 23.19
C SER A 101 4.32 -10.38 23.28
N ILE A 102 4.75 -9.84 24.43
CA ILE A 102 6.17 -9.56 24.71
C ILE A 102 7.03 -10.80 24.46
N LYS A 103 6.53 -11.98 24.87
CA LYS A 103 7.20 -13.26 24.64
C LYS A 103 7.46 -13.54 23.16
N LYS A 104 6.46 -13.34 22.30
CA LYS A 104 6.60 -13.55 20.86
C LYS A 104 7.57 -12.57 20.21
N ILE A 105 7.54 -11.30 20.61
CA ILE A 105 8.50 -10.30 20.16
C ILE A 105 9.93 -10.72 20.54
N GLN A 106 10.11 -11.18 21.78
CA GLN A 106 11.41 -11.63 22.27
C GLN A 106 11.92 -12.88 21.52
N GLU A 107 11.04 -13.81 21.19
CA GLU A 107 11.37 -14.98 20.37
C GLU A 107 11.84 -14.58 18.97
N GLU A 108 11.16 -13.62 18.31
CA GLU A 108 11.56 -13.10 17.01
C GLU A 108 12.90 -12.35 17.06
N ILE A 109 13.16 -11.57 18.12
CA ILE A 109 14.45 -10.92 18.36
C ILE A 109 15.56 -11.98 18.52
N ASN A 110 15.34 -12.96 19.37
CA ASN A 110 16.31 -14.00 19.63
C ASN A 110 16.63 -14.81 18.37
N ALA A 111 15.62 -15.14 17.55
CA ALA A 111 15.83 -15.82 16.29
C ALA A 111 16.70 -15.01 15.31
N LYS A 112 16.49 -13.68 15.21
CA LYS A 112 17.32 -12.81 14.37
C LYS A 112 18.75 -12.72 14.91
N ILE A 113 18.94 -12.63 16.24
CA ILE A 113 20.27 -12.62 16.87
C ILE A 113 20.99 -13.94 16.62
N GLU A 114 20.30 -15.05 16.74
CA GLU A 114 20.90 -16.38 16.50
C GLU A 114 21.32 -16.55 15.04
N ALA A 115 20.49 -16.12 14.09
CA ALA A 115 20.85 -16.13 12.66
C ALA A 115 22.10 -15.29 12.39
N PHE A 116 22.19 -14.10 13.00
CA PHE A 116 23.34 -13.22 12.87
C PHE A 116 24.61 -13.81 13.52
N SER A 117 24.49 -14.44 14.69
CA SER A 117 25.61 -15.09 15.36
C SER A 117 26.20 -16.21 14.49
N LYS A 118 25.35 -17.03 13.87
CA LYS A 118 25.81 -18.08 12.94
C LYS A 118 26.54 -17.49 11.71
N GLU A 119 26.08 -16.34 11.21
CA GLU A 119 26.75 -15.67 10.08
C GLU A 119 28.12 -15.09 10.49
N ILE A 120 28.21 -14.51 11.70
CA ILE A 120 29.50 -14.07 12.26
C ILE A 120 30.46 -15.23 12.44
N ASP A 121 30.01 -16.34 13.03
CA ASP A 121 30.86 -17.53 13.27
C ASP A 121 31.39 -18.09 11.96
N ALA A 122 30.61 -18.04 10.90
CA ALA A 122 31.07 -18.47 9.57
C ALA A 122 32.15 -17.58 8.96
N VAL A 123 32.24 -16.29 9.35
CA VAL A 123 33.17 -15.29 8.80
C VAL A 123 34.29 -14.85 9.76
N GLN A 124 34.42 -15.47 10.94
CA GLN A 124 35.35 -15.08 12.02
C GLN A 124 36.83 -15.04 11.63
N LYS A 125 37.22 -15.56 10.46
CA LYS A 125 38.61 -15.55 9.98
C LYS A 125 39.12 -14.17 9.53
N SER A 126 38.28 -13.13 9.45
CA SER A 126 38.69 -11.82 8.99
C SER A 126 37.85 -10.68 9.58
N LYS A 127 38.51 -9.61 10.12
CA LYS A 127 37.86 -8.41 10.61
C LYS A 127 36.94 -7.74 9.56
N LYS A 128 37.33 -7.80 8.26
CA LYS A 128 36.50 -7.28 7.15
C LYS A 128 35.23 -8.11 6.95
N GLY A 129 35.29 -9.43 7.16
CA GLY A 129 34.13 -10.32 7.10
C GLY A 129 33.08 -9.99 8.14
N VAL A 130 33.53 -9.80 9.40
CA VAL A 130 32.63 -9.44 10.52
C VAL A 130 31.95 -8.07 10.28
N ALA A 131 32.69 -7.07 9.81
CA ALA A 131 32.10 -5.75 9.50
C ALA A 131 31.07 -5.83 8.36
N SER A 132 31.31 -6.68 7.35
CA SER A 132 30.37 -6.92 6.25
C SER A 132 29.11 -7.63 6.75
N ALA A 133 29.23 -8.65 7.61
CA ALA A 133 28.11 -9.37 8.20
C ALA A 133 27.26 -8.43 9.08
N ALA A 134 27.90 -7.58 9.92
CA ALA A 134 27.20 -6.60 10.73
C ALA A 134 26.40 -5.60 9.91
N LYS A 135 26.96 -5.13 8.79
CA LYS A 135 26.27 -4.23 7.87
C LYS A 135 25.05 -4.91 7.23
N LYS A 136 25.20 -6.15 6.75
CA LYS A 136 24.09 -6.93 6.21
C LYS A 136 22.97 -7.13 7.21
N PHE A 137 23.31 -7.42 8.49
CA PHE A 137 22.33 -7.58 9.56
C PHE A 137 21.58 -6.27 9.85
N ALA A 138 22.28 -5.15 9.90
CA ALA A 138 21.65 -3.85 10.06
C ALA A 138 20.69 -3.53 8.90
N ASP A 139 21.12 -3.78 7.65
CA ASP A 139 20.29 -3.62 6.45
C ASP A 139 19.07 -4.54 6.51
N GLU A 140 19.23 -5.80 6.99
CA GLU A 140 18.13 -6.76 7.14
C GLU A 140 17.10 -6.30 8.19
N ILE A 141 17.54 -5.79 9.35
CA ILE A 141 16.62 -5.26 10.37
C ILE A 141 15.86 -4.05 9.84
N MET A 142 16.53 -3.17 9.08
CA MET A 142 15.86 -2.02 8.48
C MET A 142 14.84 -2.42 7.41
N ARG A 143 15.16 -3.44 6.59
CA ARG A 143 14.23 -3.94 5.56
C ARG A 143 13.05 -4.71 6.14
N ASN A 144 13.29 -5.51 7.17
CA ASN A 144 12.32 -6.38 7.80
C ASN A 144 12.27 -6.12 9.30
N PRO A 145 11.73 -4.98 9.75
CA PRO A 145 11.63 -4.66 11.16
C PRO A 145 10.70 -5.64 11.88
N ILE A 146 11.00 -5.93 13.15
CA ILE A 146 10.11 -6.71 14.00
C ILE A 146 8.92 -5.83 14.34
N LEU A 147 7.75 -6.21 13.84
CA LEU A 147 6.52 -5.46 14.07
C LEU A 147 5.92 -5.83 15.43
N PRO A 148 5.43 -4.86 16.21
CA PRO A 148 4.84 -5.10 17.53
C PRO A 148 3.42 -5.71 17.48
N TYR A 149 2.94 -6.06 16.31
CA TYR A 149 1.62 -6.63 16.07
C TYR A 149 1.70 -7.77 15.05
N GLU A 150 0.70 -8.64 15.09
CA GLU A 150 0.51 -9.67 14.07
C GLU A 150 0.15 -9.00 12.74
N GLU A 151 0.65 -9.54 11.65
CA GLU A 151 0.19 -9.17 10.34
C GLU A 151 -1.15 -9.87 10.05
N GLY A 152 -2.16 -9.08 9.79
CA GLY A 152 -3.48 -9.56 9.39
C GLY A 152 -3.58 -9.80 7.88
N GLU A 153 -4.82 -9.84 7.41
CA GLU A 153 -5.13 -9.99 6.00
C GLU A 153 -4.67 -8.80 5.15
N ASP A 154 -4.53 -9.04 3.86
CA ASP A 154 -4.26 -7.98 2.91
C ASP A 154 -5.49 -7.06 2.79
N ARG A 155 -5.23 -5.77 2.80
CA ARG A 155 -6.25 -4.74 2.59
C ARG A 155 -5.88 -3.90 1.40
N VAL A 156 -6.84 -3.70 0.52
CA VAL A 156 -6.75 -2.71 -0.55
C VAL A 156 -7.50 -1.46 -0.11
N LEU A 157 -6.83 -0.32 -0.16
CA LEU A 157 -7.37 0.99 0.12
C LEU A 157 -7.21 1.86 -1.13
N ARG A 158 -8.30 2.49 -1.56
CA ARG A 158 -8.23 3.61 -2.48
C ARG A 158 -8.55 4.89 -1.74
N GLY A 159 -7.66 5.85 -1.86
CA GLY A 159 -7.82 7.09 -1.13
C GLY A 159 -6.67 8.05 -1.34
N TYR A 160 -6.49 8.93 -0.37
CA TYR A 160 -5.42 9.90 -0.37
C TYR A 160 -4.81 10.03 1.02
N LYS A 161 -3.53 10.42 1.06
CA LYS A 161 -2.78 10.61 2.30
C LYS A 161 -3.19 11.94 2.95
N ILE A 162 -3.42 11.91 4.26
CA ILE A 162 -3.52 13.10 5.09
C ILE A 162 -2.09 13.54 5.45
N GLN A 163 -1.86 14.83 5.56
CA GLN A 163 -0.53 15.44 5.66
C GLN A 163 0.24 15.12 6.96
N PHE A 164 -0.34 14.35 7.86
CA PHE A 164 0.29 14.05 9.15
C PHE A 164 0.92 12.66 9.12
N GLU A 165 2.23 12.62 9.33
CA GLU A 165 2.92 11.39 9.65
C GLU A 165 2.45 10.91 11.03
N SER A 166 1.90 9.70 11.10
CA SER A 166 1.70 9.05 12.37
C SER A 166 2.98 8.32 12.76
N ARG A 167 3.17 8.07 14.05
CA ARG A 167 4.36 7.40 14.58
C ARG A 167 4.60 6.03 13.92
N ASP A 168 5.84 5.61 13.80
CA ASP A 168 6.27 4.25 13.38
C ASP A 168 6.01 3.90 11.90
N GLY A 169 6.15 4.86 10.99
CA GLY A 169 5.99 4.62 9.55
C GLY A 169 4.54 4.36 9.13
N LYS A 170 3.57 4.77 9.96
CA LYS A 170 2.14 4.73 9.64
C LYS A 170 1.69 6.09 9.14
N TYR A 171 0.88 6.08 8.12
CA TYR A 171 0.30 7.28 7.54
C TYR A 171 -1.22 7.17 7.55
N ASP A 172 -1.87 8.18 8.06
CA ASP A 172 -3.32 8.26 8.01
C ASP A 172 -3.79 8.59 6.60
N CYS A 173 -4.65 7.74 6.08
CA CYS A 173 -5.23 7.87 4.74
C CYS A 173 -6.74 7.89 4.83
N VAL A 174 -7.37 8.72 4.03
CA VAL A 174 -8.82 8.67 3.84
C VAL A 174 -9.13 7.51 2.91
N ASP A 175 -9.97 6.58 3.36
CA ASP A 175 -10.49 5.50 2.54
C ASP A 175 -11.77 5.98 1.85
N MET A 176 -11.70 6.13 0.53
CA MET A 176 -12.81 6.64 -0.27
C MET A 176 -13.97 5.65 -0.40
N ASN A 177 -13.74 4.37 -0.09
CA ASN A 177 -14.77 3.33 -0.13
C ASN A 177 -15.61 3.26 1.15
N ILE A 178 -15.23 4.00 2.20
CA ILE A 178 -15.97 4.00 3.46
C ILE A 178 -16.99 5.12 3.46
N THR A 179 -18.27 4.74 3.62
CA THR A 179 -19.33 5.68 3.92
C THR A 179 -19.11 6.21 5.33
N LYS A 180 -18.96 7.52 5.49
CA LYS A 180 -18.94 8.15 6.81
C LYS A 180 -20.27 7.89 7.49
N THR A 181 -20.29 6.94 8.41
CA THR A 181 -21.31 6.86 9.45
C THR A 181 -20.79 7.65 10.65
N ASP A 182 -21.64 8.11 11.52
CA ASP A 182 -21.27 8.89 12.73
C ASP A 182 -20.25 8.17 13.64
N LYS A 183 -19.97 6.91 13.39
CA LYS A 183 -19.04 6.06 14.15
C LYS A 183 -17.71 5.74 13.44
N GLU A 184 -17.59 6.04 12.15
CA GLU A 184 -16.37 5.72 11.38
C GLU A 184 -15.80 6.97 10.72
N SER A 185 -14.58 7.31 11.09
CA SER A 185 -13.89 8.49 10.54
C SER A 185 -13.55 8.39 9.04
N GLY A 186 -13.68 7.21 8.43
CA GLY A 186 -13.18 6.97 7.08
C GLY A 186 -11.65 7.02 6.98
N ILE A 187 -10.95 7.23 8.10
CA ILE A 187 -9.49 7.29 8.16
C ILE A 187 -8.95 5.90 8.47
N ARG A 188 -7.92 5.50 7.73
CA ARG A 188 -7.22 4.21 7.92
C ARG A 188 -5.72 4.43 7.97
N PRO A 189 -5.03 3.91 8.98
CA PRO A 189 -3.58 3.93 9.01
C PRO A 189 -3.02 2.91 8.01
N VAL A 190 -2.16 3.38 7.12
CA VAL A 190 -1.37 2.56 6.21
C VAL A 190 0.05 2.48 6.76
N ASN A 191 0.54 1.28 7.00
CA ASN A 191 1.93 1.08 7.39
C ASN A 191 2.80 0.86 6.13
N ILE A 192 3.71 1.78 5.90
CA ILE A 192 4.61 1.76 4.74
C ILE A 192 5.44 0.47 4.64
N ASN A 193 5.81 -0.11 5.77
CA ASN A 193 6.62 -1.34 5.83
C ASN A 193 5.87 -2.59 5.36
N THR A 194 4.54 -2.50 5.27
CA THR A 194 3.67 -3.63 4.89
C THR A 194 3.00 -3.46 3.53
N ILE A 195 3.38 -2.43 2.78
CA ILE A 195 2.89 -2.21 1.42
C ILE A 195 3.37 -3.34 0.52
N LYS A 196 2.44 -3.93 -0.22
CA LYS A 196 2.69 -4.95 -1.24
C LYS A 196 2.73 -4.35 -2.64
N TYR A 197 1.80 -3.45 -2.91
CA TYR A 197 1.81 -2.65 -4.13
C TYR A 197 1.13 -1.31 -3.93
N LEU A 198 1.48 -0.37 -4.80
CA LEU A 198 0.91 0.97 -4.88
C LEU A 198 0.59 1.25 -6.36
N ILE A 199 -0.64 1.70 -6.64
CA ILE A 199 -1.00 2.22 -7.96
C ILE A 199 -1.12 3.74 -7.85
N LEU A 200 -0.31 4.44 -8.62
CA LEU A 200 -0.21 5.89 -8.62
C LEU A 200 0.01 6.39 -10.05
N ASN A 201 -0.85 7.29 -10.53
CA ASN A 201 -0.73 7.90 -11.86
C ASN A 201 -0.58 6.88 -13.02
N GLY A 202 -1.34 5.78 -12.99
CA GLY A 202 -1.29 4.75 -14.04
C GLY A 202 -0.10 3.78 -13.93
N VAL A 203 0.72 3.90 -12.89
CA VAL A 203 1.85 3.00 -12.63
C VAL A 203 1.57 2.16 -11.40
N LYS A 204 1.71 0.85 -11.51
CA LYS A 204 1.66 -0.09 -10.38
C LYS A 204 3.07 -0.44 -9.93
N TYR A 205 3.42 -0.02 -8.74
CA TYR A 205 4.69 -0.34 -8.07
C TYR A 205 4.48 -1.58 -7.20
N VAL A 206 5.13 -2.68 -7.52
CA VAL A 206 5.07 -3.95 -6.76
C VAL A 206 6.32 -4.09 -5.91
N VAL A 207 6.15 -4.29 -4.62
CA VAL A 207 7.26 -4.43 -3.66
C VAL A 207 7.77 -5.86 -3.64
N GLU A 208 9.07 -6.03 -3.88
CA GLU A 208 9.80 -7.30 -3.81
C GLU A 208 10.50 -7.50 -2.48
#